data_274138d03342d6b41f2b17ce6bd37177
#
_entry.id   274138d03342d6b41f2b17ce6bd37177
#
_cell.length_a   1.000
_cell.length_b   1.000
_cell.length_c   1.000
_cell.angle_alpha   90.00
_cell.angle_beta   90.00
_cell.angle_gamma   90.00
#
_symmetry.space_group_name_H-M   'P 1'
#
loop_
_entity.id
_entity.type
_entity.pdbx_description
1 polymer ?
#
loop_
_entity_poly.entity_id
_entity_poly.type
_entity_poly.pdbx_seq_one_letter_code
_entity_poly.pdbx_strand_id
1 'polypeptide(L)'
;SFPTRRSSDLEDREKRIPDKHPVALEIYNPRGQFYTKMISTQGTNGFYTFAVPTQADDPTGLWNAYVKVGGTAFHKSLRIETIKPNRLKITLALPTILQASSKDVYAPLTSSWLTGATASRLKAKVEMSLSKVNTQFKNYGQYLFNNPATDFTTVRADVFNGVLDAEGRAGVNIQLPVATGAPGMLNATFTT
;
A
#
# COMPACT_ATOMS: atom_id res chain seq x y z
N SER A 1 -23.40 -3.14 -3.76
CA SER A 1 -24.81 -2.74 -3.92
C SER A 1 -25.03 -1.36 -3.30
N PHE A 2 -25.72 -0.49 -4.01
CA PHE A 2 -26.04 0.86 -3.52
C PHE A 2 -27.46 0.86 -2.98
N PRO A 3 -27.70 1.30 -1.73
CA PRO A 3 -29.05 1.50 -1.25
C PRO A 3 -29.67 2.69 -1.98
N THR A 4 -30.88 2.50 -2.50
CA THR A 4 -31.64 3.52 -3.23
C THR A 4 -32.41 4.46 -2.31
N ARG A 5 -32.31 4.30 -0.99
CA ARG A 5 -32.95 5.17 -0.01
C ARG A 5 -31.99 6.25 0.49
N ARG A 6 -32.48 7.48 0.59
CA ARG A 6 -31.83 8.54 1.37
C ARG A 6 -31.92 8.19 2.87
N SER A 7 -30.84 8.40 3.62
CA SER A 7 -30.85 8.25 5.09
C SER A 7 -31.82 9.23 5.78
N SER A 8 -32.20 10.32 5.12
CA SER A 8 -33.17 11.30 5.60
C SER A 8 -34.65 10.93 5.34
N ASP A 9 -34.89 9.88 4.55
CA ASP A 9 -36.25 9.49 4.13
C ASP A 9 -36.84 8.37 5.01
N LEU A 10 -36.27 8.13 6.19
CA LEU A 10 -36.74 7.10 7.13
C LEU A 10 -38.15 7.36 7.69
N GLU A 11 -38.65 8.58 7.57
CA GLU A 11 -39.98 8.95 8.05
C GLU A 11 -41.06 8.94 6.97
N ASP A 12 -40.70 8.90 5.69
CA ASP A 12 -41.65 9.01 4.56
C ASP A 12 -41.86 7.64 3.90
N ARG A 13 -42.76 6.84 4.49
CA ARG A 13 -43.10 5.49 3.99
C ARG A 13 -43.69 5.47 2.57
N GLU A 14 -44.02 6.62 2.00
CA GLU A 14 -44.66 6.73 0.70
C GLU A 14 -43.70 6.98 -0.48
N LYS A 15 -42.43 7.30 -0.22
CA LYS A 15 -41.44 7.56 -1.29
C LYS A 15 -40.61 6.32 -1.64
N ARG A 16 -41.29 5.21 -1.87
CA ARG A 16 -40.61 4.04 -2.47
C ARG A 16 -40.38 4.31 -3.95
N ILE A 17 -39.21 3.87 -4.45
CA ILE A 17 -38.96 3.82 -5.88
C ILE A 17 -40.06 2.88 -6.47
N PRO A 18 -40.82 3.34 -7.47
CA PRO A 18 -41.82 2.48 -8.11
C PRO A 18 -41.17 1.18 -8.63
N ASP A 19 -41.96 0.09 -8.60
CA ASP A 19 -41.51 -1.18 -9.15
C ASP A 19 -41.09 -0.98 -10.62
N LYS A 20 -39.95 -1.58 -10.99
CA LYS A 20 -39.36 -1.48 -12.34
C LYS A 20 -38.89 -0.07 -12.73
N HIS A 21 -38.71 0.85 -11.78
CA HIS A 21 -38.12 2.14 -12.10
C HIS A 21 -36.69 1.99 -12.59
N PRO A 22 -36.31 2.61 -13.72
CA PRO A 22 -34.94 2.49 -14.23
C PRO A 22 -33.95 3.22 -13.33
N VAL A 23 -32.91 2.50 -12.91
CA VAL A 23 -31.76 3.05 -12.22
C VAL A 23 -30.55 2.94 -13.15
N ALA A 24 -29.92 4.07 -13.45
CA ALA A 24 -28.75 4.12 -14.32
C ALA A 24 -27.48 4.30 -13.48
N LEU A 25 -26.46 3.49 -13.76
CA LEU A 25 -25.10 3.61 -13.23
C LEU A 25 -24.19 4.08 -14.35
N GLU A 26 -23.47 5.17 -14.14
CA GLU A 26 -22.41 5.65 -15.02
C GLU A 26 -21.08 5.59 -14.27
N ILE A 27 -20.05 5.06 -14.92
CA ILE A 27 -18.72 4.91 -14.37
C ILE A 27 -17.72 5.72 -15.18
N TYR A 28 -16.83 6.40 -14.47
CA TYR A 28 -15.72 7.18 -15.02
C TYR A 28 -14.41 6.72 -14.41
N ASN A 29 -13.38 6.59 -15.23
CA ASN A 29 -12.05 6.19 -14.79
C ASN A 29 -11.34 7.34 -14.01
N PRO A 30 -10.14 7.10 -13.42
CA PRO A 30 -9.42 8.13 -12.66
C PRO A 30 -9.02 9.37 -13.47
N ARG A 31 -9.02 9.28 -14.81
CA ARG A 31 -8.75 10.40 -15.71
C ARG A 31 -10.01 11.20 -16.06
N GLY A 32 -11.15 10.85 -15.45
CA GLY A 32 -12.44 11.48 -15.75
C GLY A 32 -13.08 11.06 -17.07
N GLN A 33 -12.55 10.04 -17.75
CA GLN A 33 -13.09 9.53 -18.99
C GLN A 33 -14.25 8.58 -18.70
N PHE A 34 -15.30 8.69 -19.50
CA PHE A 34 -16.44 7.78 -19.44
C PHE A 34 -15.98 6.33 -19.73
N TYR A 35 -16.37 5.41 -18.87
CA TYR A 35 -16.02 4.00 -18.98
C TYR A 35 -17.21 3.13 -19.42
N THR A 36 -18.32 3.18 -18.66
CA THR A 36 -19.51 2.39 -18.98
C THR A 36 -20.76 2.99 -18.38
N LYS A 37 -21.90 2.61 -18.98
CA LYS A 37 -23.24 2.90 -18.46
C LYS A 37 -24.06 1.63 -18.42
N MET A 38 -24.71 1.40 -17.30
CA MET A 38 -25.61 0.26 -17.09
C MET A 38 -26.96 0.77 -16.60
N ILE A 39 -28.04 0.14 -17.07
CA ILE A 39 -29.39 0.46 -16.63
C ILE A 39 -30.02 -0.81 -16.10
N SER A 40 -30.59 -0.75 -14.91
CA SER A 40 -31.35 -1.84 -14.31
C SER A 40 -32.73 -1.36 -13.91
N THR A 41 -33.74 -2.16 -14.24
CA THR A 41 -35.12 -1.99 -13.79
C THR A 41 -35.51 -3.03 -12.74
N GLN A 42 -34.57 -3.94 -12.40
CA GLN A 42 -34.79 -5.02 -11.46
C GLN A 42 -34.13 -4.71 -10.13
N GLY A 43 -34.92 -4.35 -9.14
CA GLY A 43 -34.46 -4.18 -7.75
C GLY A 43 -35.10 -5.21 -6.83
N THR A 44 -34.38 -5.69 -5.84
CA THR A 44 -34.92 -6.57 -4.79
C THR A 44 -34.95 -5.79 -3.48
N ASN A 45 -36.12 -5.59 -2.91
CA ASN A 45 -36.32 -4.83 -1.66
C ASN A 45 -35.72 -3.42 -1.69
N GLY A 46 -35.76 -2.74 -2.86
CA GLY A 46 -35.19 -1.40 -3.04
C GLY A 46 -33.67 -1.38 -3.26
N PHE A 47 -33.02 -2.54 -3.41
CA PHE A 47 -31.60 -2.66 -3.75
C PHE A 47 -31.42 -2.97 -5.23
N TYR A 48 -30.47 -2.31 -5.86
CA TYR A 48 -30.04 -2.55 -7.22
C TYR A 48 -28.58 -3.01 -7.23
N THR A 49 -28.30 -4.06 -7.97
CA THR A 49 -26.93 -4.61 -8.07
C THR A 49 -26.45 -4.42 -9.50
N PHE A 50 -25.21 -3.90 -9.61
CA PHE A 50 -24.52 -3.72 -10.88
C PHE A 50 -23.17 -4.44 -10.81
N ALA A 51 -22.91 -5.31 -11.78
CA ALA A 51 -21.61 -5.94 -11.95
C ALA A 51 -20.85 -5.17 -13.03
N VAL A 52 -19.81 -4.45 -12.64
CA VAL A 52 -18.96 -3.68 -13.56
C VAL A 52 -17.72 -4.50 -13.87
N PRO A 53 -17.58 -5.06 -15.08
CA PRO A 53 -16.37 -5.78 -15.47
C PRO A 53 -15.23 -4.78 -15.65
N THR A 54 -14.04 -5.13 -15.13
CA THR A 54 -12.81 -4.38 -15.35
C THR A 54 -11.80 -5.27 -16.07
N GLN A 55 -10.93 -4.67 -16.88
CA GLN A 55 -9.87 -5.35 -17.60
C GLN A 55 -8.54 -5.23 -16.84
N ALA A 56 -7.59 -6.11 -17.15
CA ALA A 56 -6.27 -6.12 -16.49
C ALA A 56 -5.43 -4.87 -16.79
N ASP A 57 -5.71 -4.20 -17.89
CA ASP A 57 -5.05 -2.98 -18.38
C ASP A 57 -5.81 -1.69 -18.01
N ASP A 58 -6.95 -1.81 -17.33
CA ASP A 58 -7.68 -0.65 -16.85
C ASP A 58 -6.85 0.16 -15.82
N PRO A 59 -6.94 1.48 -15.85
CA PRO A 59 -6.18 2.31 -14.93
C PRO A 59 -6.64 2.11 -13.49
N THR A 60 -5.68 1.87 -12.60
CA THR A 60 -5.91 1.80 -11.15
C THR A 60 -6.06 3.19 -10.55
N GLY A 61 -6.78 3.30 -9.45
CA GLY A 61 -6.98 4.56 -8.73
C GLY A 61 -8.43 4.79 -8.31
N LEU A 62 -8.80 6.06 -8.13
CA LEU A 62 -10.14 6.47 -7.74
C LEU A 62 -11.02 6.65 -8.98
N TRP A 63 -11.99 5.77 -9.10
CA TRP A 63 -13.03 5.83 -10.12
C TRP A 63 -14.28 6.51 -9.57
N ASN A 64 -15.05 7.13 -10.41
CA ASN A 64 -16.27 7.83 -10.02
C ASN A 64 -17.49 7.11 -10.56
N ALA A 65 -18.38 6.74 -9.66
CA ALA A 65 -19.67 6.13 -9.98
C ALA A 65 -20.81 7.13 -9.73
N TYR A 66 -21.67 7.30 -10.72
CA TYR A 66 -22.87 8.12 -10.61
C TYR A 66 -24.09 7.24 -10.79
N VAL A 67 -24.94 7.17 -9.76
CA VAL A 67 -26.21 6.48 -9.81
C VAL A 67 -27.31 7.50 -10.02
N LYS A 68 -28.07 7.36 -11.10
CA LYS A 68 -29.16 8.27 -11.48
C LYS A 68 -30.51 7.57 -11.31
N VAL A 69 -31.40 8.18 -10.56
CA VAL A 69 -32.73 7.69 -10.25
C VAL A 69 -33.70 8.85 -10.26
N GLY A 70 -34.72 8.82 -11.13
CA GLY A 70 -35.79 9.80 -11.13
C GLY A 70 -35.36 11.28 -11.14
N GLY A 71 -34.31 11.61 -11.91
CA GLY A 71 -33.77 12.96 -11.98
C GLY A 71 -32.76 13.33 -10.85
N THR A 72 -32.54 12.45 -9.87
CA THR A 72 -31.53 12.63 -8.83
C THR A 72 -30.28 11.82 -9.17
N ALA A 73 -29.10 12.41 -8.92
CA ALA A 73 -27.82 11.74 -9.10
C ALA A 73 -27.09 11.58 -7.76
N PHE A 74 -26.59 10.39 -7.50
CA PHE A 74 -25.76 10.07 -6.35
C PHE A 74 -24.37 9.76 -6.84
N HIS A 75 -23.35 10.27 -6.16
CA HIS A 75 -21.95 10.05 -6.47
C HIS A 75 -21.27 9.18 -5.42
N LYS A 76 -20.41 8.27 -5.88
CA LYS A 76 -19.54 7.47 -5.03
C LYS A 76 -18.18 7.26 -5.71
N SER A 77 -17.11 7.54 -4.99
CA SER A 77 -15.77 7.16 -5.42
C SER A 77 -15.51 5.69 -5.10
N LEU A 78 -15.00 4.97 -6.09
CA LEU A 78 -14.63 3.55 -6.01
C LEU A 78 -13.12 3.44 -6.17
N ARG A 79 -12.45 2.80 -5.24
CA ARG A 79 -11.02 2.53 -5.35
C ARG A 79 -10.82 1.19 -6.06
N ILE A 80 -10.24 1.23 -7.26
CA ILE A 80 -9.91 0.04 -8.05
C ILE A 80 -8.41 -0.13 -8.04
N GLU A 81 -7.96 -1.29 -7.57
CA GLU A 81 -6.54 -1.63 -7.47
C GLU A 81 -6.28 -2.99 -8.11
N THR A 82 -5.13 -3.12 -8.76
CA THR A 82 -4.68 -4.43 -9.22
C THR A 82 -4.06 -5.16 -8.05
N ILE A 83 -4.73 -6.21 -7.58
CA ILE A 83 -4.15 -7.12 -6.60
C ILE A 83 -3.14 -8.00 -7.33
N LYS A 84 -1.86 -7.66 -7.22
CA LYS A 84 -0.77 -8.59 -7.58
C LYS A 84 -0.46 -9.40 -6.32
N PRO A 85 -0.85 -10.66 -6.24
CA PRO A 85 -0.50 -11.48 -5.08
C PRO A 85 1.03 -11.55 -5.00
N ASN A 86 1.57 -11.20 -3.84
CA ASN A 86 2.98 -11.42 -3.56
C ASN A 86 3.26 -12.92 -3.70
N ARG A 87 4.05 -13.28 -4.70
CA ARG A 87 4.40 -14.69 -4.96
C ARG A 87 5.72 -15.09 -4.33
N LEU A 88 6.48 -14.10 -3.85
CA LEU A 88 7.81 -14.27 -3.25
C LEU A 88 7.76 -14.00 -1.75
N LYS A 89 8.40 -14.85 -1.00
CA LYS A 89 8.80 -14.62 0.39
C LYS A 89 10.26 -14.21 0.36
N ILE A 90 10.54 -13.01 0.87
CA ILE A 90 11.89 -12.44 0.92
C ILE A 90 12.25 -12.24 2.39
N THR A 91 13.46 -12.63 2.77
CA THR A 91 13.98 -12.43 4.11
C THR A 91 15.39 -11.88 4.03
N LEU A 92 15.63 -10.72 4.63
CA LEU A 92 16.92 -10.15 4.90
C LEU A 92 17.18 -10.32 6.40
N ALA A 93 18.12 -11.20 6.77
CA ALA A 93 18.40 -11.50 8.17
C ALA A 93 19.35 -10.44 8.75
N LEU A 94 18.80 -9.57 9.57
CA LEU A 94 19.53 -8.48 10.24
C LEU A 94 19.37 -8.60 11.76
N PRO A 95 20.42 -8.23 12.53
CA PRO A 95 20.26 -8.03 13.96
C PRO A 95 19.34 -6.84 14.23
N THR A 96 18.59 -6.90 15.33
CA THR A 96 17.66 -5.83 15.73
C THR A 96 18.37 -4.50 16.00
N ILE A 97 19.63 -4.57 16.44
CA ILE A 97 20.46 -3.41 16.73
C ILE A 97 21.75 -3.53 15.92
N LEU A 98 22.02 -2.50 15.12
CA LEU A 98 23.25 -2.34 14.39
C LEU A 98 24.16 -1.35 15.13
N GLN A 99 25.41 -1.72 15.34
CA GLN A 99 26.37 -0.80 15.95
C GLN A 99 27.01 0.09 14.90
N ALA A 100 26.94 1.39 15.10
CA ALA A 100 27.52 2.38 14.18
C ALA A 100 29.03 2.21 14.00
N SER A 101 29.71 1.62 14.97
CA SER A 101 31.13 1.32 14.92
C SER A 101 31.48 0.09 14.05
N SER A 102 30.49 -0.72 13.68
CA SER A 102 30.71 -1.86 12.79
C SER A 102 30.95 -1.35 11.38
N LYS A 103 32.15 -1.60 10.84
CA LYS A 103 32.49 -1.18 9.47
C LYS A 103 31.62 -1.89 8.42
N ASP A 104 31.40 -3.19 8.65
CA ASP A 104 30.63 -4.04 7.74
C ASP A 104 29.65 -4.90 8.54
N VAL A 105 28.41 -4.93 8.11
CA VAL A 105 27.38 -5.82 8.64
C VAL A 105 26.99 -6.80 7.54
N TYR A 106 27.26 -8.07 7.75
CA TYR A 106 26.84 -9.12 6.84
C TYR A 106 25.38 -9.51 7.12
N ALA A 107 24.55 -9.48 6.08
CA ALA A 107 23.14 -9.87 6.14
C ALA A 107 22.82 -10.88 5.05
N PRO A 108 22.48 -12.14 5.38
CA PRO A 108 22.00 -13.09 4.38
C PRO A 108 20.60 -12.67 3.87
N LEU A 109 20.51 -12.57 2.55
CA LEU A 109 19.26 -12.38 1.80
C LEU A 109 18.81 -13.72 1.24
N THR A 110 17.57 -14.12 1.51
CA THR A 110 16.97 -15.34 0.99
C THR A 110 15.64 -15.05 0.35
N SER A 111 15.33 -15.76 -0.74
CA SER A 111 14.06 -15.64 -1.44
C SER A 111 13.53 -17.00 -1.86
N SER A 112 12.22 -17.21 -1.69
CA SER A 112 11.51 -18.39 -2.15
C SER A 112 10.14 -18.03 -2.68
N TRP A 113 9.60 -18.83 -3.60
CA TRP A 113 8.20 -18.71 -3.99
C TRP A 113 7.30 -19.16 -2.84
N LEU A 114 6.11 -18.58 -2.74
CA LEU A 114 5.13 -19.01 -1.71
C LEU A 114 4.69 -20.46 -1.86
N THR A 115 4.90 -21.07 -3.02
CA THR A 115 4.74 -22.50 -3.28
C THR A 115 5.82 -23.38 -2.65
N GLY A 116 6.86 -22.76 -2.05
CA GLY A 116 8.02 -23.46 -1.47
C GLY A 116 9.16 -23.70 -2.46
N ALA A 117 8.96 -23.43 -3.76
CA ALA A 117 10.03 -23.54 -4.76
C ALA A 117 11.09 -22.45 -4.56
N THR A 118 12.33 -22.75 -4.92
CA THR A 118 13.46 -21.82 -4.85
C THR A 118 13.31 -20.69 -5.85
N ALA A 119 13.49 -19.45 -5.41
CA ALA A 119 13.47 -18.28 -6.29
C ALA A 119 14.89 -18.00 -6.82
N SER A 120 15.40 -18.93 -7.65
CA SER A 120 16.78 -18.90 -8.15
C SER A 120 17.01 -17.81 -9.18
N ARG A 121 18.22 -17.25 -9.22
CA ARG A 121 18.72 -16.32 -10.24
C ARG A 121 17.84 -15.09 -10.49
N LEU A 122 17.07 -14.65 -9.50
CA LEU A 122 16.32 -13.42 -9.57
C LEU A 122 17.22 -12.22 -9.32
N LYS A 123 16.95 -11.13 -10.02
CA LYS A 123 17.57 -9.84 -9.68
C LYS A 123 16.99 -9.35 -8.37
N ALA A 124 17.85 -8.90 -7.47
CA ALA A 124 17.48 -8.33 -6.19
C ALA A 124 18.23 -7.03 -5.95
N LYS A 125 17.52 -6.07 -5.36
CA LYS A 125 18.08 -4.81 -4.91
C LYS A 125 17.68 -4.60 -3.46
N VAL A 126 18.64 -4.16 -2.63
CA VAL A 126 18.35 -3.76 -1.25
C VAL A 126 18.76 -2.31 -1.08
N GLU A 127 17.80 -1.50 -0.70
CA GLU A 127 18.00 -0.09 -0.35
C GLU A 127 17.95 0.07 1.17
N MET A 128 18.82 0.91 1.70
CA MET A 128 18.84 1.30 3.10
C MET A 128 18.48 2.77 3.22
N SER A 129 17.66 3.10 4.21
CA SER A 129 17.36 4.47 4.62
C SER A 129 17.66 4.64 6.10
N LEU A 130 18.52 5.60 6.45
CA LEU A 130 18.81 5.99 7.83
C LEU A 130 18.09 7.30 8.15
N SER A 131 17.31 7.31 9.20
CA SER A 131 16.61 8.50 9.67
C SER A 131 16.78 8.69 11.17
N LYS A 132 16.69 9.94 11.64
CA LYS A 132 16.73 10.23 13.08
C LYS A 132 15.50 9.66 13.77
N VAL A 133 15.69 9.21 14.99
CA VAL A 133 14.60 8.78 15.87
C VAL A 133 14.74 9.48 17.23
N ASN A 134 13.63 9.69 17.89
CA ASN A 134 13.67 10.15 19.28
C ASN A 134 14.15 9.00 20.17
N THR A 135 15.40 9.10 20.64
CA THR A 135 16.00 8.07 21.49
C THR A 135 15.40 8.12 22.88
N GLN A 136 14.71 7.05 23.26
CA GLN A 136 14.08 6.93 24.57
C GLN A 136 14.39 5.56 25.18
N PHE A 137 14.61 5.54 26.50
CA PHE A 137 14.76 4.31 27.26
C PHE A 137 13.65 4.22 28.31
N LYS A 138 13.02 3.06 28.41
CA LYS A 138 11.83 2.83 29.23
C LYS A 138 11.94 3.35 30.67
N ASN A 139 13.10 3.25 31.30
CA ASN A 139 13.32 3.64 32.69
C ASN A 139 13.92 5.03 32.85
N TYR A 140 14.12 5.76 31.77
CA TYR A 140 14.84 7.04 31.76
C TYR A 140 14.08 8.10 30.94
N GLY A 141 12.75 8.09 31.00
CA GLY A 141 11.89 8.98 30.20
C GLY A 141 12.07 10.47 30.47
N GLN A 142 12.66 10.82 31.64
CA GLN A 142 12.98 12.20 32.00
C GLN A 142 14.28 12.73 31.40
N TYR A 143 15.07 11.87 30.75
CA TYR A 143 16.33 12.26 30.14
C TYR A 143 16.20 12.44 28.63
N LEU A 144 16.96 13.38 28.10
CA LEU A 144 17.09 13.60 26.65
C LEU A 144 18.38 12.91 26.17
N PHE A 145 18.23 11.94 25.28
CA PHE A 145 19.34 11.15 24.72
C PHE A 145 19.74 11.57 23.31
N ASN A 146 19.04 12.54 22.73
CA ASN A 146 19.39 13.13 21.45
C ASN A 146 20.14 14.44 21.64
N ASN A 147 21.16 14.68 20.83
CA ASN A 147 21.81 15.99 20.77
C ASN A 147 20.93 16.95 19.94
N PRO A 148 20.30 17.96 20.55
CA PRO A 148 19.43 18.88 19.83
C PRO A 148 20.17 19.83 18.89
N ALA A 149 21.48 20.01 19.10
CA ALA A 149 22.32 20.85 18.28
C ALA A 149 22.83 20.15 16.99
N THR A 150 22.56 18.84 16.86
CA THR A 150 22.98 18.07 15.69
C THR A 150 21.79 17.81 14.79
N ASP A 151 21.86 18.32 13.58
CA ASP A 151 20.89 18.01 12.55
C ASP A 151 21.32 16.80 11.75
N PHE A 152 20.39 15.89 11.47
CA PHE A 152 20.63 14.69 10.70
C PHE A 152 19.64 14.58 9.54
N THR A 153 20.17 14.68 8.34
CA THR A 153 19.37 14.49 7.13
C THR A 153 19.26 13.00 6.83
N THR A 154 18.07 12.54 6.44
CA THR A 154 17.86 11.15 6.05
C THR A 154 18.79 10.77 4.91
N VAL A 155 19.61 9.74 5.16
CA VAL A 155 20.53 9.17 4.18
C VAL A 155 19.92 7.95 3.54
N ARG A 156 20.03 7.84 2.21
CA ARG A 156 19.61 6.66 1.45
C ARG A 156 20.78 6.11 0.67
N ALA A 157 20.93 4.79 0.65
CA ALA A 157 21.98 4.12 -0.08
C ALA A 157 21.50 2.75 -0.61
N ASP A 158 21.99 2.39 -1.79
CA ASP A 158 21.86 1.04 -2.31
C ASP A 158 22.95 0.18 -1.65
N VAL A 159 22.54 -0.80 -0.86
CA VAL A 159 23.47 -1.70 -0.14
C VAL A 159 23.68 -3.02 -0.86
N PHE A 160 22.81 -3.36 -1.79
CA PHE A 160 22.95 -4.50 -2.66
C PHE A 160 22.20 -4.28 -3.99
N ASN A 161 22.85 -4.66 -5.08
CA ASN A 161 22.22 -4.73 -6.41
C ASN A 161 22.88 -5.87 -7.17
N GLY A 162 22.19 -6.99 -7.30
CA GLY A 162 22.79 -8.20 -7.87
C GLY A 162 21.77 -9.27 -8.21
N VAL A 163 22.27 -10.47 -8.39
CA VAL A 163 21.48 -11.66 -8.76
C VAL A 163 21.62 -12.69 -7.64
N LEU A 164 20.51 -13.29 -7.24
CA LEU A 164 20.50 -14.40 -6.29
C LEU A 164 21.15 -15.64 -6.92
N ASP A 165 21.74 -16.48 -6.10
CA ASP A 165 22.32 -17.77 -6.52
C ASP A 165 21.24 -18.80 -6.95
N ALA A 166 21.65 -20.02 -7.23
CA ALA A 166 20.77 -21.12 -7.61
C ALA A 166 19.79 -21.51 -6.49
N GLU A 167 20.18 -21.28 -5.26
CA GLU A 167 19.41 -21.55 -4.04
C GLU A 167 18.52 -20.38 -3.61
N GLY A 168 18.50 -19.27 -4.39
CA GLY A 168 17.72 -18.07 -4.09
C GLY A 168 18.32 -17.24 -2.95
N ARG A 169 19.65 -17.21 -2.81
CA ARG A 169 20.38 -16.56 -1.74
C ARG A 169 21.36 -15.52 -2.26
N ALA A 170 21.67 -14.54 -1.42
CA ALA A 170 22.82 -13.63 -1.63
C ALA A 170 23.35 -13.15 -0.29
N GLY A 171 24.64 -12.83 -0.25
CA GLY A 171 25.25 -12.14 0.87
C GLY A 171 25.19 -10.62 0.65
N VAL A 172 24.62 -9.90 1.59
CA VAL A 172 24.56 -8.42 1.55
C VAL A 172 25.56 -7.88 2.57
N ASN A 173 26.58 -7.17 2.11
CA ASN A 173 27.52 -6.46 2.98
C ASN A 173 27.07 -5.00 3.09
N ILE A 174 26.61 -4.65 4.28
CA ILE A 174 26.06 -3.33 4.56
C ILE A 174 27.13 -2.48 5.21
N GLN A 175 27.53 -1.42 4.53
CA GLN A 175 28.35 -0.36 5.12
C GLN A 175 27.43 0.72 5.64
N LEU A 176 27.48 0.96 6.94
CA LEU A 176 26.67 2.02 7.55
C LEU A 176 27.35 3.37 7.31
N PRO A 177 26.77 4.27 6.53
CA PRO A 177 27.33 5.60 6.29
C PRO A 177 27.10 6.53 7.50
N VAL A 178 27.37 6.01 8.69
CA VAL A 178 27.27 6.77 9.94
C VAL A 178 28.61 7.44 10.15
N ALA A 179 28.82 8.52 9.41
CA ALA A 179 29.89 9.44 9.75
C ALA A 179 29.54 10.18 11.06
N THR A 180 30.56 10.73 11.69
CA THR A 180 30.45 11.63 12.83
C THR A 180 29.28 12.60 12.69
N GLY A 181 28.34 12.57 13.62
CA GLY A 181 27.23 13.55 13.62
C GLY A 181 25.83 12.98 13.78
N ALA A 182 25.68 11.72 14.15
CA ALA A 182 24.35 11.23 14.53
C ALA A 182 23.88 11.90 15.84
N PRO A 183 22.66 12.44 15.89
CA PRO A 183 22.15 13.12 17.09
C PRO A 183 21.86 12.16 18.25
N GLY A 184 21.75 10.88 17.98
CA GLY A 184 21.40 9.81 18.90
C GLY A 184 21.26 8.51 18.14
N MET A 185 20.33 7.65 18.55
CA MET A 185 19.99 6.46 17.77
C MET A 185 19.37 6.85 16.42
N LEU A 186 19.62 6.03 15.43
CA LEU A 186 19.03 6.15 14.11
C LEU A 186 18.11 4.96 13.84
N ASN A 187 17.08 5.18 13.05
CA ASN A 187 16.25 4.11 12.50
C ASN A 187 16.81 3.72 11.13
N ALA A 188 17.18 2.45 10.97
CA ALA A 188 17.57 1.88 9.69
C ALA A 188 16.42 1.08 9.09
N THR A 189 15.93 1.51 7.94
CA THR A 189 14.89 0.81 7.17
C THR A 189 15.51 0.20 5.94
N PHE A 190 15.29 -1.10 5.74
CA PHE A 190 15.75 -1.83 4.57
C PHE A 190 14.56 -2.24 3.71
N THR A 191 14.66 -1.95 2.43
CA THR A 191 13.64 -2.30 1.42
C THR A 191 14.29 -3.18 0.37
N THR A 192 13.68 -4.33 0.12
CA THR A 192 14.15 -5.30 -0.88
C THR A 192 13.12 -5.46 -1.98
#